data_3c17df51d027c6a4b1dc9eac4f1ee056
#
_entry.id   3c17df51d027c6a4b1dc9eac4f1ee056
#
_cell.length_a   1.000
_cell.length_b   1.000
_cell.length_c   1.000
_cell.angle_alpha   90.00
_cell.angle_beta   90.00
_cell.angle_gamma   90.00
#
_symmetry.space_group_name_H-M   'P 1'
#
loop_
_entity.id
_entity.type
_entity.pdbx_description
1 polymer ?
#
loop_
_entity_poly.entity_id
_entity_poly.type
_entity_poly.pdbx_seq_one_letter_code
_entity_poly.pdbx_strand_id
1 'polypeptide(L)'
;MTHMEALTRMPWTAQKKIFEKLEEYADSHRLSKKEWEAYENSLWIARDNLACMAAAESEARAEGMAKGMAKGMAKGMAEGRAEGRAEGSNEANINAAQRMLADGMSKELVMKYTGLSLEQISNIK
;
A
#
# COMPACT_ATOMS: atom_id res chain seq x y z
N MET A 1 28.65 31.23 3.94
CA MET A 1 27.94 30.28 3.05
C MET A 1 28.18 30.70 1.60
N THR A 2 28.82 29.87 0.83
CA THR A 2 28.96 30.12 -0.60
C THR A 2 27.60 29.89 -1.29
N HIS A 3 27.33 30.63 -2.36
CA HIS A 3 26.08 30.48 -3.15
C HIS A 3 25.81 29.02 -3.56
N MET A 4 26.84 28.22 -3.71
CA MET A 4 26.79 26.81 -4.10
C MET A 4 26.29 25.90 -2.97
N GLU A 5 26.65 26.17 -1.72
CA GLU A 5 26.17 25.40 -0.57
C GLU A 5 24.67 25.63 -0.30
N ALA A 6 24.16 26.82 -0.62
CA ALA A 6 22.74 27.13 -0.53
C ALA A 6 21.93 26.36 -1.59
N LEU A 7 22.47 26.19 -2.80
CA LEU A 7 21.82 25.44 -3.88
C LEU A 7 21.65 23.94 -3.57
N THR A 8 22.63 23.32 -2.92
CA THR A 8 22.56 21.89 -2.56
C THR A 8 21.54 21.58 -1.45
N ARG A 9 21.13 22.57 -0.66
CA ARG A 9 20.12 22.44 0.41
C ARG A 9 18.70 22.79 -0.01
N MET A 10 18.51 23.32 -1.21
CA MET A 10 17.18 23.67 -1.73
C MET A 10 16.38 22.45 -2.19
N PRO A 11 15.04 22.51 -2.14
CA PRO A 11 14.19 21.49 -2.77
C PRO A 11 14.54 21.34 -4.26
N TRP A 12 14.51 20.12 -4.78
CA TRP A 12 14.88 19.77 -6.15
C TRP A 12 14.16 20.58 -7.23
N THR A 13 12.87 20.95 -6.98
CA THR A 13 12.07 21.78 -7.89
C THR A 13 12.61 23.18 -8.04
N ALA A 14 13.13 23.75 -6.94
CA ALA A 14 13.77 25.06 -6.95
C ALA A 14 15.15 24.98 -7.60
N GLN A 15 15.92 23.91 -7.34
CA GLN A 15 17.20 23.66 -7.99
C GLN A 15 17.04 23.57 -9.52
N LYS A 16 16.04 22.84 -10.00
CA LYS A 16 15.78 22.72 -11.45
C LYS A 16 15.56 24.06 -12.14
N LYS A 17 14.70 24.92 -11.57
CA LYS A 17 14.43 26.26 -12.10
C LYS A 17 15.67 27.16 -12.12
N ILE A 18 16.51 27.07 -11.10
CA ILE A 18 17.74 27.85 -11.00
C ILE A 18 18.75 27.36 -12.06
N PHE A 19 18.86 26.06 -12.27
CA PHE A 19 19.76 25.49 -13.27
C PHE A 19 19.31 25.82 -14.71
N GLU A 20 18.02 25.81 -15.00
CA GLU A 20 17.47 26.25 -16.29
C GLU A 20 17.83 27.72 -16.57
N LYS A 21 17.71 28.60 -15.58
CA LYS A 21 18.12 30.01 -15.70
C LYS A 21 19.64 30.19 -15.81
N LEU A 22 20.44 29.38 -15.13
CA LEU A 22 21.90 29.41 -15.22
C LEU A 22 22.37 28.90 -16.57
N GLU A 23 21.72 27.91 -17.14
CA GLU A 23 21.98 27.42 -18.50
C GLU A 23 21.74 28.52 -19.54
N GLU A 24 20.59 29.19 -19.47
CA GLU A 24 20.25 30.33 -20.31
C GLU A 24 21.25 31.51 -20.17
N TYR A 25 21.68 31.79 -18.93
CA TYR A 25 22.67 32.81 -18.65
C TYR A 25 24.06 32.45 -19.14
N ALA A 26 24.48 31.19 -19.02
CA ALA A 26 25.76 30.69 -19.50
C ALA A 26 25.87 30.72 -21.03
N ASP A 27 24.79 30.46 -21.75
CA ASP A 27 24.73 30.56 -23.23
C ASP A 27 24.86 32.01 -23.70
N SER A 28 24.43 33.00 -22.90
CA SER A 28 24.47 34.42 -23.24
C SER A 28 25.76 35.15 -22.80
N HIS A 29 26.56 34.58 -21.90
CA HIS A 29 27.74 35.20 -21.32
C HIS A 29 28.97 34.30 -21.47
N ARG A 30 30.09 34.88 -21.87
CA ARG A 30 31.40 34.21 -21.90
C ARG A 30 31.94 34.04 -20.49
N LEU A 31 31.74 32.85 -19.92
CA LEU A 31 32.29 32.45 -18.62
C LEU A 31 33.81 32.20 -18.73
N SER A 32 34.57 32.56 -17.67
CA SER A 32 35.97 32.16 -17.57
C SER A 32 36.05 30.62 -17.40
N LYS A 33 37.22 30.04 -17.72
CA LYS A 33 37.42 28.58 -17.61
C LYS A 33 37.09 28.05 -16.22
N LYS A 34 37.43 28.76 -15.15
CA LYS A 34 37.10 28.38 -13.77
C LYS A 34 35.61 28.42 -13.47
N GLU A 35 34.91 29.42 -13.97
CA GLU A 35 33.47 29.56 -13.80
C GLU A 35 32.72 28.48 -14.57
N TRP A 36 33.20 28.11 -15.75
CA TRP A 36 32.68 27.02 -16.55
C TRP A 36 32.85 25.66 -15.86
N GLU A 37 34.04 25.35 -15.34
CA GLU A 37 34.32 24.12 -14.59
C GLU A 37 33.44 24.01 -13.32
N ALA A 38 33.24 25.11 -12.59
CA ALA A 38 32.37 25.17 -11.43
C ALA A 38 30.90 24.95 -11.80
N TYR A 39 30.46 25.51 -12.93
CA TYR A 39 29.12 25.33 -13.46
C TYR A 39 28.85 23.87 -13.89
N GLU A 40 29.77 23.27 -14.66
CA GLU A 40 29.64 21.87 -15.05
C GLU A 40 29.59 20.92 -13.84
N ASN A 41 30.45 21.16 -12.85
CA ASN A 41 30.47 20.36 -11.63
C ASN A 41 29.14 20.48 -10.86
N SER A 42 28.57 21.67 -10.80
CA SER A 42 27.27 21.91 -10.15
C SER A 42 26.12 21.23 -10.89
N LEU A 43 26.15 21.24 -12.23
CA LEU A 43 25.19 20.51 -13.05
C LEU A 43 25.28 18.99 -12.82
N TRP A 44 26.51 18.49 -12.73
CA TRP A 44 26.73 17.06 -12.49
C TRP A 44 26.16 16.63 -11.14
N ILE A 45 26.47 17.38 -10.07
CA ILE A 45 25.93 17.12 -8.72
C ILE A 45 24.40 17.20 -8.69
N ALA A 46 23.81 18.18 -9.37
CA ALA A 46 22.36 18.31 -9.42
C ALA A 46 21.68 17.15 -10.15
N ARG A 47 22.26 16.69 -11.26
CA ARG A 47 21.78 15.52 -12.01
C ARG A 47 21.89 14.25 -11.20
N ASP A 48 23.01 14.07 -10.50
CA ASP A 48 23.22 12.92 -9.61
C ASP A 48 22.21 12.90 -8.46
N ASN A 49 22.00 14.02 -7.80
CA ASN A 49 20.99 14.16 -6.74
C ASN A 49 19.57 13.85 -7.24
N LEU A 50 19.21 14.34 -8.42
CA LEU A 50 17.91 14.03 -9.04
C LEU A 50 17.75 12.54 -9.33
N ALA A 51 18.79 11.89 -9.85
CA ALA A 51 18.79 10.46 -10.12
C ALA A 51 18.65 9.64 -8.82
N CYS A 52 19.39 10.00 -7.77
CA CYS A 52 19.30 9.37 -6.46
C CYS A 52 17.90 9.52 -5.84
N MET A 53 17.31 10.71 -5.92
CA MET A 53 15.95 10.95 -5.39
C MET A 53 14.90 10.15 -6.16
N ALA A 54 14.99 10.11 -7.49
CA ALA A 54 14.08 9.34 -8.31
C ALA A 54 14.18 7.83 -8.03
N ALA A 55 15.39 7.32 -7.83
CA ALA A 55 15.63 5.93 -7.45
C ALA A 55 15.04 5.62 -6.07
N ALA A 56 15.27 6.47 -5.07
CA ALA A 56 14.73 6.33 -3.71
C ALA A 56 13.20 6.37 -3.69
N GLU A 57 12.58 7.26 -4.47
CA GLU A 57 11.12 7.34 -4.60
C GLU A 57 10.55 6.07 -5.24
N SER A 58 11.19 5.57 -6.29
CA SER A 58 10.79 4.33 -6.97
C SER A 58 10.87 3.13 -6.03
N GLU A 59 11.95 3.03 -5.25
CA GLU A 59 12.15 1.97 -4.28
C GLU A 59 11.12 2.03 -3.14
N ALA A 60 10.90 3.21 -2.57
CA ALA A 60 9.92 3.42 -1.52
C ALA A 60 8.49 3.09 -2.00
N ARG A 61 8.16 3.45 -3.25
CA ARG A 61 6.88 3.12 -3.87
C ARG A 61 6.70 1.62 -4.06
N ALA A 62 7.73 0.94 -4.56
CA ALA A 62 7.73 -0.51 -4.75
C ALA A 62 7.59 -1.25 -3.41
N GLU A 63 8.32 -0.82 -2.39
CA GLU A 63 8.24 -1.39 -1.04
C GLU A 63 6.86 -1.15 -0.41
N GLY A 64 6.30 0.06 -0.54
CA GLY A 64 4.97 0.40 -0.06
C GLY A 64 3.88 -0.46 -0.73
N MET A 65 4.00 -0.65 -2.05
CA MET A 65 3.08 -1.48 -2.82
C MET A 65 3.17 -2.96 -2.40
N ALA A 66 4.37 -3.49 -2.25
CA ALA A 66 4.59 -4.88 -1.81
C ALA A 66 4.04 -5.12 -0.40
N LYS A 67 4.31 -4.21 0.55
CA LYS A 67 3.77 -4.27 1.92
C LYS A 67 2.23 -4.16 1.94
N GLY A 68 1.67 -3.25 1.15
CA GLY A 68 0.22 -3.07 1.02
C GLY A 68 -0.45 -4.33 0.48
N MET A 69 0.10 -4.91 -0.58
CA MET A 69 -0.40 -6.13 -1.20
C MET A 69 -0.32 -7.33 -0.24
N ALA A 70 0.80 -7.51 0.45
CA ALA A 70 0.98 -8.59 1.43
C ALA A 70 -0.02 -8.48 2.59
N LYS A 71 -0.21 -7.27 3.15
CA LYS A 71 -1.19 -7.03 4.21
C LYS A 71 -2.63 -7.25 3.73
N GLY A 72 -2.98 -6.74 2.56
CA GLY A 72 -4.30 -6.91 1.97
C GLY A 72 -4.63 -8.38 1.73
N MET A 73 -3.68 -9.13 1.16
CA MET A 73 -3.83 -10.57 0.91
C MET A 73 -3.98 -11.37 2.21
N ALA A 74 -3.13 -11.10 3.22
CA ALA A 74 -3.21 -11.76 4.51
C ALA A 74 -4.54 -11.49 5.22
N LYS A 75 -5.01 -10.23 5.21
CA LYS A 75 -6.29 -9.84 5.79
C LYS A 75 -7.47 -10.48 5.07
N GLY A 76 -7.52 -10.40 3.74
CA GLY A 76 -8.58 -11.01 2.94
C GLY A 76 -8.64 -12.53 3.11
N MET A 77 -7.49 -13.20 3.17
CA MET A 77 -7.43 -14.65 3.41
C MET A 77 -7.91 -15.02 4.83
N ALA A 78 -7.57 -14.23 5.85
CA ALA A 78 -8.02 -14.47 7.22
C ALA A 78 -9.54 -14.27 7.35
N GLU A 79 -10.07 -13.17 6.80
CA GLU A 79 -11.49 -12.87 6.79
C GLU A 79 -12.29 -13.94 6.02
N GLY A 80 -11.86 -14.28 4.80
CA GLY A 80 -12.53 -15.33 4.00
C GLY A 80 -12.52 -16.70 4.66
N ARG A 81 -11.43 -17.05 5.38
CA ARG A 81 -11.41 -18.31 6.16
C ARG A 81 -12.34 -18.27 7.36
N ALA A 82 -12.44 -17.11 8.04
CA ALA A 82 -13.33 -16.96 9.18
C ALA A 82 -14.80 -17.04 8.75
N GLU A 83 -15.16 -16.32 7.69
CA GLU A 83 -16.51 -16.36 7.11
C GLU A 83 -16.86 -17.76 6.60
N GLY A 84 -16.00 -18.40 5.83
CA GLY A 84 -16.23 -19.76 5.32
C GLY A 84 -16.38 -20.80 6.42
N ARG A 85 -15.65 -20.66 7.54
CA ARG A 85 -15.84 -21.55 8.70
C ARG A 85 -17.18 -21.30 9.40
N ALA A 86 -17.57 -20.03 9.55
CA ALA A 86 -18.84 -19.67 10.18
C ALA A 86 -20.03 -20.16 9.34
N GLU A 87 -19.98 -19.93 8.03
CA GLU A 87 -21.01 -20.42 7.09
C GLU A 87 -21.09 -21.94 7.06
N GLY A 88 -19.94 -22.61 6.92
CA GLY A 88 -19.89 -24.08 6.91
C GLY A 88 -20.38 -24.71 8.23
N SER A 89 -20.04 -24.11 9.37
CA SER A 89 -20.56 -24.55 10.67
C SER A 89 -22.07 -24.35 10.78
N ASN A 90 -22.56 -23.20 10.31
CA ASN A 90 -24.00 -22.90 10.34
C ASN A 90 -24.79 -23.87 9.44
N GLU A 91 -24.28 -24.13 8.24
CA GLU A 91 -24.88 -25.09 7.30
C GLU A 91 -24.88 -26.52 7.87
N ALA A 92 -23.79 -26.96 8.48
CA ALA A 92 -23.68 -28.24 9.15
C ALA A 92 -24.70 -28.38 10.30
N ASN A 93 -24.86 -27.31 11.10
CA ASN A 93 -25.84 -27.28 12.19
C ASN A 93 -27.29 -27.34 11.67
N ILE A 94 -27.58 -26.63 10.57
CA ILE A 94 -28.91 -26.69 9.93
C ILE A 94 -29.18 -28.10 9.40
N ASN A 95 -28.25 -28.73 8.73
CA ASN A 95 -28.38 -30.10 8.22
C ASN A 95 -28.54 -31.10 9.37
N ALA A 96 -27.82 -30.93 10.48
CA ALA A 96 -28.01 -31.78 11.66
C ALA A 96 -29.38 -31.57 12.29
N ALA A 97 -29.85 -30.32 12.39
CA ALA A 97 -31.18 -30.00 12.92
C ALA A 97 -32.28 -30.62 12.06
N GLN A 98 -32.16 -30.59 10.72
CA GLN A 98 -33.10 -31.24 9.82
C GLN A 98 -33.23 -32.76 10.06
N ARG A 99 -32.09 -33.42 10.22
CA ARG A 99 -32.04 -34.84 10.53
C ARG A 99 -32.66 -35.16 11.88
N MET A 100 -32.32 -34.41 12.92
CA MET A 100 -32.87 -34.58 14.28
C MET A 100 -34.38 -34.35 14.33
N LEU A 101 -34.90 -33.37 13.59
CA LEU A 101 -36.36 -33.16 13.47
C LEU A 101 -37.04 -34.29 12.71
N ALA A 102 -36.42 -34.79 11.66
CA ALA A 102 -36.94 -35.96 10.92
C ALA A 102 -36.98 -37.24 11.78
N ASP A 103 -36.04 -37.39 12.71
CA ASP A 103 -36.00 -38.48 13.68
C ASP A 103 -37.00 -38.30 14.84
N GLY A 104 -37.79 -37.25 14.84
CA GLY A 104 -38.86 -37.00 15.82
C GLY A 104 -38.37 -36.32 17.12
N MET A 105 -37.17 -35.71 17.14
CA MET A 105 -36.69 -34.98 18.29
C MET A 105 -37.45 -33.67 18.49
N SER A 106 -37.66 -33.29 19.77
CA SER A 106 -38.30 -32.02 20.08
C SER A 106 -37.44 -30.82 19.70
N LYS A 107 -38.08 -29.71 19.30
CA LYS A 107 -37.39 -28.47 18.92
C LYS A 107 -36.42 -27.97 19.98
N GLU A 108 -36.78 -28.13 21.27
CA GLU A 108 -35.96 -27.73 22.40
C GLU A 108 -34.67 -28.56 22.51
N LEU A 109 -34.74 -29.86 22.24
CA LEU A 109 -33.57 -30.72 22.21
C LEU A 109 -32.66 -30.35 21.01
N VAL A 110 -33.25 -30.11 19.84
CA VAL A 110 -32.50 -29.70 18.64
C VAL A 110 -31.77 -28.35 18.87
N MET A 111 -32.44 -27.38 19.52
CA MET A 111 -31.78 -26.11 19.93
C MET A 111 -30.58 -26.37 20.83
N LYS A 112 -30.70 -27.23 21.80
CA LYS A 112 -29.65 -27.56 22.76
C LYS A 112 -28.42 -28.18 22.12
N TYR A 113 -28.61 -29.04 21.13
CA TYR A 113 -27.51 -29.76 20.45
C TYR A 113 -26.88 -28.99 19.29
N THR A 114 -27.68 -28.20 18.55
CA THR A 114 -27.19 -27.46 17.38
C THR A 114 -26.82 -26.01 17.64
N GLY A 115 -27.29 -25.43 18.76
CA GLY A 115 -27.12 -24.04 19.09
C GLY A 115 -27.89 -23.06 18.19
N LEU A 116 -28.81 -23.57 17.35
CA LEU A 116 -29.66 -22.75 16.49
C LEU A 116 -30.80 -22.10 17.30
N SER A 117 -31.22 -20.92 16.85
CA SER A 117 -32.37 -20.23 17.45
C SER A 117 -33.69 -20.91 17.08
N LEU A 118 -34.76 -20.68 17.88
CA LEU A 118 -36.09 -21.24 17.63
C LEU A 118 -36.65 -20.79 16.27
N GLU A 119 -36.33 -19.55 15.85
CA GLU A 119 -36.72 -19.02 14.55
C GLU A 119 -36.04 -19.78 13.40
N GLN A 120 -34.75 -20.04 13.55
CA GLN A 120 -33.98 -20.80 12.56
C GLN A 120 -34.53 -22.22 12.42
N ILE A 121 -34.84 -22.88 13.53
CA ILE A 121 -35.42 -24.24 13.54
C ILE A 121 -36.82 -24.26 12.96
N SER A 122 -37.63 -23.23 13.24
CA SER A 122 -38.99 -23.14 12.70
C SER A 122 -39.05 -22.89 11.20
N ASN A 123 -38.00 -22.28 10.63
CA ASN A 123 -37.85 -22.04 9.18
C ASN A 123 -37.25 -23.24 8.43
N ILE A 124 -36.78 -24.27 9.12
CA ILE A 124 -36.32 -25.50 8.54
C ILE A 124 -37.57 -26.31 8.14
N LYS A 125 -37.77 -26.47 6.87
CA LYS A 125 -38.82 -27.32 6.30
C LYS A 125 -38.33 -28.75 6.07
#